data_b1085fe1cb3828d304c3874ea0595cb3
#
_entry.id   b1085fe1cb3828d304c3874ea0595cb3
#
_cell.length_a   1.000
_cell.length_b   1.000
_cell.length_c   1.000
_cell.angle_alpha   90.00
_cell.angle_beta   90.00
_cell.angle_gamma   90.00
#
_symmetry.space_group_name_H-M   'P 1'
#
loop_
_entity.id
_entity.type
_entity.pdbx_description
1 polymer ?
#
loop_
_entity_poly.entity_id
_entity_poly.type
_entity_poly.pdbx_seq_one_letter_code
_entity_poly.pdbx_strand_id
1 'polypeptide(L)'
;MAVKNEQIEKNLVKLTFEVSAEDFDKAINQVYKKNVKKFNVPGYRKGKAPRKIIEKYYTEAVFYDEAINSVLPQAYDEALKESGVESVARPEIDVEEIKKGEPVVFTALVTTKPEVKLGDYKGIEVEKIDHTVTDEDVDKDIEATQKKNARLITVDDRAIENGDIAVI
;
A
#
# COMPACT_ATOMS: atom_id res chain seq x y z
N MET A 1 2.29 -24.80 3.96
CA MET A 1 0.91 -24.30 3.75
C MET A 1 0.48 -24.61 2.33
N ALA A 2 -0.82 -24.78 2.04
CA ALA A 2 -1.25 -24.92 0.65
C ALA A 2 -1.34 -23.52 0.02
N VAL A 3 -0.39 -23.18 -0.83
CA VAL A 3 -0.38 -21.89 -1.55
C VAL A 3 -0.75 -22.16 -3.00
N LYS A 4 -1.79 -21.51 -3.48
CA LYS A 4 -2.17 -21.48 -4.89
C LYS A 4 -1.81 -20.13 -5.48
N ASN A 5 -1.17 -20.15 -6.64
CA ASN A 5 -0.73 -18.98 -7.38
C ASN A 5 -1.48 -18.94 -8.71
N GLU A 6 -2.26 -17.91 -8.94
CA GLU A 6 -3.02 -17.68 -10.18
C GLU A 6 -2.65 -16.30 -10.75
N GLN A 7 -2.11 -16.27 -11.95
CA GLN A 7 -1.82 -15.02 -12.65
C GLN A 7 -3.11 -14.49 -13.30
N ILE A 8 -3.60 -13.34 -12.82
CA ILE A 8 -4.81 -12.69 -13.37
C ILE A 8 -4.42 -11.78 -14.52
N GLU A 9 -3.40 -10.95 -14.33
CA GLU A 9 -2.90 -10.00 -15.32
C GLU A 9 -1.38 -10.05 -15.39
N LYS A 10 -0.80 -9.32 -16.35
CA LYS A 10 0.65 -9.33 -16.63
C LYS A 10 1.53 -9.06 -15.40
N ASN A 11 1.04 -8.25 -14.44
CA ASN A 11 1.76 -7.88 -13.22
C ASN A 11 0.89 -8.03 -11.95
N LEU A 12 -0.22 -8.77 -12.04
CA LEU A 12 -1.13 -9.00 -10.92
C LEU A 12 -1.31 -10.50 -10.70
N VAL A 13 -0.99 -10.94 -9.51
CA VAL A 13 -1.06 -12.33 -9.11
C VAL A 13 -2.01 -12.48 -7.93
N LYS A 14 -2.91 -13.42 -8.03
CA LYS A 14 -3.80 -13.84 -6.93
C LYS A 14 -3.12 -14.97 -6.17
N LEU A 15 -2.78 -14.73 -4.93
CA LEU A 15 -2.28 -15.73 -4.00
C LEU A 15 -3.41 -16.17 -3.09
N THR A 16 -3.71 -17.46 -3.08
CA THR A 16 -4.62 -18.07 -2.11
C THR A 16 -3.82 -18.94 -1.16
N PHE A 17 -3.91 -18.66 0.13
CA PHE A 17 -3.19 -19.40 1.16
C PHE A 17 -4.08 -19.69 2.36
N GLU A 18 -3.79 -20.76 3.07
CA GLU A 18 -4.59 -21.27 4.16
C GLU A 18 -3.82 -21.20 5.48
N VAL A 19 -4.49 -20.74 6.53
CA VAL A 19 -4.00 -20.81 7.90
C VAL A 19 -4.70 -21.94 8.64
N SER A 20 -3.94 -22.78 9.34
CA SER A 20 -4.51 -23.91 10.06
C SER A 20 -5.48 -23.46 11.14
N ALA A 21 -6.55 -24.24 11.37
CA ALA A 21 -7.53 -23.98 12.42
C ALA A 21 -6.86 -23.88 13.81
N GLU A 22 -5.80 -24.64 14.05
CA GLU A 22 -5.06 -24.63 15.32
C GLU A 22 -4.32 -23.32 15.56
N ASP A 23 -3.67 -22.77 14.51
CA ASP A 23 -2.90 -21.54 14.63
C ASP A 23 -3.84 -20.33 14.73
N PHE A 24 -4.95 -20.38 14.02
CA PHE A 24 -6.00 -19.37 14.15
C PHE A 24 -6.62 -19.39 15.57
N ASP A 25 -6.90 -20.58 16.14
CA ASP A 25 -7.43 -20.68 17.52
C ASP A 25 -6.40 -20.22 18.57
N LYS A 26 -5.10 -20.46 18.35
CA LYS A 26 -4.03 -19.90 19.20
C LYS A 26 -4.03 -18.36 19.15
N ALA A 27 -4.19 -17.79 17.96
CA ALA A 27 -4.27 -16.34 17.79
C ALA A 27 -5.52 -15.75 18.50
N ILE A 28 -6.69 -16.37 18.33
CA ILE A 28 -7.89 -15.97 19.07
C ILE A 28 -7.66 -16.02 20.59
N ASN A 29 -7.00 -17.05 21.09
CA ASN A 29 -6.67 -17.15 22.51
C ASN A 29 -5.71 -16.05 22.99
N GLN A 30 -4.76 -15.65 22.16
CA GLN A 30 -3.86 -14.53 22.48
C GLN A 30 -4.62 -13.19 22.52
N VAL A 31 -5.48 -12.96 21.52
CA VAL A 31 -6.34 -11.76 21.44
C VAL A 31 -7.29 -11.71 22.63
N TYR A 32 -7.92 -12.83 22.98
CA TYR A 32 -8.75 -12.93 24.18
C TYR A 32 -7.97 -12.49 25.44
N LYS A 33 -6.76 -13.03 25.66
CA LYS A 33 -5.93 -12.68 26.83
C LYS A 33 -5.59 -11.17 26.88
N LYS A 34 -5.36 -10.54 25.74
CA LYS A 34 -5.09 -9.10 25.65
C LYS A 34 -6.34 -8.27 25.96
N ASN A 35 -7.49 -8.69 25.42
CA ASN A 35 -8.71 -7.88 25.38
C ASN A 35 -9.74 -8.25 26.44
N VAL A 36 -9.57 -9.33 27.21
CA VAL A 36 -10.54 -9.78 28.23
C VAL A 36 -10.95 -8.69 29.21
N LYS A 37 -10.04 -7.73 29.47
CA LYS A 37 -10.29 -6.59 30.37
C LYS A 37 -11.21 -5.52 29.74
N LYS A 38 -11.37 -5.51 28.42
CA LYS A 38 -12.25 -4.55 27.70
C LYS A 38 -13.71 -4.97 27.75
N PHE A 39 -13.98 -6.27 27.86
CA PHE A 39 -15.33 -6.83 27.85
C PHE A 39 -16.00 -6.78 29.22
N ASN A 40 -17.24 -6.33 29.21
CA ASN A 40 -18.08 -6.31 30.41
C ASN A 40 -19.23 -7.30 30.24
N VAL A 41 -19.18 -8.42 30.95
CA VAL A 41 -20.20 -9.47 30.86
C VAL A 41 -20.95 -9.52 32.19
N PRO A 42 -22.29 -9.39 32.21
CA PRO A 42 -23.10 -9.51 33.42
C PRO A 42 -22.83 -10.82 34.15
N GLY A 43 -22.67 -10.75 35.47
CA GLY A 43 -22.36 -11.90 36.31
C GLY A 43 -20.89 -12.26 36.43
N TYR A 44 -19.99 -11.58 35.70
CA TYR A 44 -18.55 -11.80 35.81
C TYR A 44 -17.80 -10.50 36.17
N ARG A 45 -16.80 -10.62 37.01
CA ARG A 45 -15.89 -9.50 37.28
C ARG A 45 -15.12 -9.15 36.00
N LYS A 46 -15.00 -7.85 35.70
CA LYS A 46 -14.26 -7.33 34.53
C LYS A 46 -12.90 -8.00 34.37
N GLY A 47 -12.65 -8.59 33.19
CA GLY A 47 -11.41 -9.31 32.90
C GLY A 47 -11.33 -10.75 33.41
N LYS A 48 -12.42 -11.33 33.95
CA LYS A 48 -12.46 -12.71 34.46
C LYS A 48 -13.52 -13.58 33.76
N ALA A 49 -14.22 -13.05 32.78
CA ALA A 49 -15.19 -13.82 32.00
C ALA A 49 -14.44 -14.81 31.08
N PRO A 50 -14.79 -16.11 31.06
CA PRO A 50 -14.21 -17.09 30.15
C PRO A 50 -14.49 -16.77 28.69
N ARG A 51 -13.56 -17.14 27.76
CA ARG A 51 -13.71 -16.92 26.31
C ARG A 51 -15.07 -17.34 25.78
N LYS A 52 -15.53 -18.55 26.08
CA LYS A 52 -16.82 -19.09 25.63
C LYS A 52 -18.02 -18.23 26.05
N ILE A 53 -17.94 -17.58 27.19
CA ILE A 53 -19.04 -16.71 27.67
C ILE A 53 -19.01 -15.37 26.94
N ILE A 54 -17.83 -14.83 26.65
CA ILE A 54 -17.70 -13.60 25.84
C ILE A 54 -18.21 -13.86 24.41
N GLU A 55 -17.80 -14.95 23.78
CA GLU A 55 -18.25 -15.38 22.46
C GLU A 55 -19.78 -15.54 22.41
N LYS A 56 -20.39 -16.08 23.47
CA LYS A 56 -21.83 -16.23 23.55
C LYS A 56 -22.58 -14.91 23.70
N TYR A 57 -21.95 -13.93 24.38
CA TYR A 57 -22.60 -12.65 24.70
C TYR A 57 -22.39 -11.60 23.60
N TYR A 58 -21.19 -11.55 22.98
CA TYR A 58 -20.80 -10.57 21.97
C TYR A 58 -20.70 -11.12 20.55
N THR A 59 -20.91 -12.40 20.33
CA THR A 59 -20.68 -13.20 19.14
C THR A 59 -19.23 -13.72 19.00
N GLU A 60 -19.08 -14.82 18.28
CA GLU A 60 -17.76 -15.45 18.05
C GLU A 60 -16.83 -14.54 17.26
N ALA A 61 -17.39 -13.73 16.35
CA ALA A 61 -16.64 -12.83 15.47
C ALA A 61 -15.92 -11.69 16.20
N VAL A 62 -16.21 -11.42 17.47
CA VAL A 62 -15.62 -10.31 18.22
C VAL A 62 -14.09 -10.35 18.34
N PHE A 63 -13.50 -11.53 18.18
CA PHE A 63 -12.04 -11.73 18.23
C PHE A 63 -11.41 -11.95 16.86
N TYR A 64 -12.22 -12.13 15.80
CA TYR A 64 -11.72 -12.54 14.49
C TYR A 64 -10.88 -11.46 13.83
N ASP A 65 -11.32 -10.21 13.85
CA ASP A 65 -10.59 -9.09 13.21
C ASP A 65 -9.18 -8.93 13.78
N GLU A 66 -9.06 -8.94 15.11
CA GLU A 66 -7.74 -8.84 15.74
C GLU A 66 -6.90 -10.12 15.58
N ALA A 67 -7.53 -11.30 15.52
CA ALA A 67 -6.84 -12.56 15.30
C ALA A 67 -6.30 -12.63 13.87
N ILE A 68 -7.11 -12.24 12.86
CA ILE A 68 -6.69 -12.11 11.47
C ILE A 68 -5.49 -11.20 11.37
N ASN A 69 -5.59 -9.98 11.91
CA ASN A 69 -4.49 -9.00 11.88
C ASN A 69 -3.21 -9.49 12.56
N SER A 70 -3.33 -10.42 13.51
CA SER A 70 -2.18 -11.01 14.20
C SER A 70 -1.49 -12.13 13.40
N VAL A 71 -2.26 -12.94 12.66
CA VAL A 71 -1.74 -14.12 11.93
C VAL A 71 -1.36 -13.77 10.50
N LEU A 72 -2.09 -12.83 9.89
CA LEU A 72 -1.94 -12.45 8.50
C LEU A 72 -0.50 -12.10 8.06
N PRO A 73 0.28 -11.28 8.82
CA PRO A 73 1.64 -10.93 8.38
C PRO A 73 2.54 -12.16 8.23
N GLN A 74 2.50 -13.08 9.18
CA GLN A 74 3.33 -14.29 9.12
C GLN A 74 2.90 -15.22 8.01
N ALA A 75 1.58 -15.45 7.85
CA ALA A 75 1.04 -16.32 6.82
C ALA A 75 1.32 -15.75 5.41
N TYR A 76 1.22 -14.44 5.24
CA TYR A 76 1.53 -13.77 3.98
C TYR A 76 3.03 -13.86 3.63
N ASP A 77 3.92 -13.62 4.59
CA ASP A 77 5.37 -13.75 4.38
C ASP A 77 5.78 -15.19 4.00
N GLU A 78 5.16 -16.19 4.62
CA GLU A 78 5.38 -17.60 4.26
C GLU A 78 4.84 -17.90 2.86
N ALA A 79 3.64 -17.42 2.52
CA ALA A 79 3.05 -17.59 1.20
C ALA A 79 3.89 -16.94 0.08
N LEU A 80 4.46 -15.76 0.32
CA LEU A 80 5.38 -15.12 -0.62
C LEU A 80 6.66 -15.93 -0.84
N LYS A 81 7.23 -16.48 0.24
CA LYS A 81 8.43 -17.33 0.15
C LYS A 81 8.18 -18.61 -0.61
N GLU A 82 7.04 -19.26 -0.37
CA GLU A 82 6.67 -20.50 -1.08
C GLU A 82 6.34 -20.26 -2.56
N SER A 83 5.66 -19.14 -2.88
CA SER A 83 5.30 -18.78 -4.25
C SER A 83 6.46 -18.20 -5.07
N GLY A 84 7.52 -17.70 -4.41
CA GLY A 84 8.64 -17.02 -5.07
C GLY A 84 8.27 -15.69 -5.71
N VAL A 85 7.13 -15.10 -5.34
CA VAL A 85 6.61 -13.86 -5.90
C VAL A 85 7.21 -12.65 -5.17
N GLU A 86 7.80 -11.72 -5.92
CA GLU A 86 8.26 -10.43 -5.39
C GLU A 86 7.14 -9.40 -5.44
N SER A 87 6.60 -9.07 -4.28
CA SER A 87 5.61 -8.00 -4.14
C SER A 87 6.28 -6.62 -4.17
N VAL A 88 5.76 -5.69 -4.98
CA VAL A 88 6.26 -4.31 -5.08
C VAL A 88 5.31 -3.28 -4.46
N ALA A 89 4.09 -3.69 -4.11
CA ALA A 89 3.08 -2.84 -3.49
C ALA A 89 2.39 -3.56 -2.32
N ARG A 90 1.61 -2.83 -1.54
CA ARG A 90 0.76 -3.45 -0.52
C ARG A 90 -0.29 -4.34 -1.18
N PRO A 91 -0.43 -5.60 -0.75
CA PRO A 91 -1.47 -6.47 -1.29
C PRO A 91 -2.86 -6.04 -0.83
N GLU A 92 -3.84 -6.26 -1.68
CA GLU A 92 -5.25 -6.26 -1.26
C GLU A 92 -5.59 -7.66 -0.76
N ILE A 93 -6.04 -7.76 0.49
CA ILE A 93 -6.30 -9.04 1.12
C ILE A 93 -7.76 -9.17 1.48
N ASP A 94 -8.37 -10.20 0.95
CA ASP A 94 -9.72 -10.64 1.29
C ASP A 94 -9.67 -11.93 2.10
N VAL A 95 -10.65 -12.10 2.97
CA VAL A 95 -10.82 -13.30 3.79
C VAL A 95 -12.10 -14.00 3.38
N GLU A 96 -12.03 -15.28 3.08
CA GLU A 96 -13.22 -16.07 2.85
C GLU A 96 -13.99 -16.31 4.17
N GLU A 97 -15.16 -16.93 4.06
CA GLU A 97 -16.03 -17.17 5.21
C GLU A 97 -15.30 -17.99 6.29
N ILE A 98 -15.20 -17.42 7.50
CA ILE A 98 -14.54 -18.08 8.63
C ILE A 98 -15.50 -19.02 9.31
N LYS A 99 -15.21 -20.31 9.27
CA LYS A 99 -15.96 -21.34 9.96
C LYS A 99 -15.14 -21.90 11.13
N LYS A 100 -15.83 -22.14 12.24
CA LYS A 100 -15.18 -22.63 13.45
C LYS A 100 -14.64 -24.04 13.25
N GLY A 101 -13.35 -24.22 13.50
CA GLY A 101 -12.68 -25.52 13.38
C GLY A 101 -12.22 -25.88 11.96
N GLU A 102 -12.46 -25.02 10.99
CA GLU A 102 -11.94 -25.14 9.63
C GLU A 102 -10.72 -24.20 9.42
N PRO A 103 -9.81 -24.52 8.49
CA PRO A 103 -8.74 -23.60 8.13
C PRO A 103 -9.32 -22.32 7.53
N VAL A 104 -8.67 -21.20 7.81
CA VAL A 104 -9.06 -19.89 7.27
C VAL A 104 -8.34 -19.66 5.96
N VAL A 105 -9.08 -19.40 4.91
CA VAL A 105 -8.58 -19.14 3.56
C VAL A 105 -8.48 -17.64 3.32
N PHE A 106 -7.30 -17.22 2.92
CA PHE A 106 -6.99 -15.84 2.56
C PHE A 106 -6.72 -15.74 1.07
N THR A 107 -7.21 -14.69 0.46
CA THR A 107 -6.92 -14.33 -0.91
C THR A 107 -6.20 -12.98 -0.94
N ALA A 108 -5.00 -12.95 -1.49
CA ALA A 108 -4.23 -11.72 -1.65
C ALA A 108 -4.01 -11.40 -3.12
N LEU A 109 -4.37 -10.19 -3.54
CA LEU A 109 -4.01 -9.63 -4.83
C LEU A 109 -2.67 -8.90 -4.71
N VAL A 110 -1.66 -9.47 -5.35
CA VAL A 110 -0.27 -9.01 -5.23
C VAL A 110 0.20 -8.42 -6.55
N THR A 111 0.62 -7.16 -6.53
CA THR A 111 1.29 -6.54 -7.67
C THR A 111 2.75 -6.97 -7.71
N THR A 112 3.16 -7.58 -8.82
CA THR A 112 4.49 -8.11 -9.02
C THR A 112 5.34 -7.21 -9.89
N LYS A 113 6.67 -7.34 -9.75
CA LYS A 113 7.62 -6.68 -10.62
C LYS A 113 7.45 -7.18 -12.05
N PRO A 114 7.35 -6.28 -13.05
CA PRO A 114 7.24 -6.68 -14.44
C PRO A 114 8.52 -7.38 -14.93
N GLU A 115 8.35 -8.44 -15.71
CA GLU A 115 9.46 -9.01 -16.44
C GLU A 115 9.90 -8.09 -17.57
N VAL A 116 11.17 -7.71 -17.57
CA VAL A 116 11.76 -6.86 -18.61
C VAL A 116 12.44 -7.74 -19.65
N LYS A 117 11.94 -7.70 -20.88
CA LYS A 117 12.64 -8.26 -22.04
C LYS A 117 13.45 -7.16 -22.69
N LEU A 118 14.75 -7.34 -22.70
CA LEU A 118 15.65 -6.39 -23.39
C LEU A 118 15.44 -6.54 -24.89
N GLY A 119 15.25 -5.40 -25.57
CA GLY A 119 15.30 -5.32 -27.02
C GLY A 119 16.77 -5.30 -27.52
N ASP A 120 16.94 -5.05 -28.81
CA ASP A 120 18.28 -4.89 -29.42
C ASP A 120 18.87 -3.54 -28.98
N TYR A 121 19.69 -3.58 -27.92
CA TYR A 121 20.31 -2.39 -27.33
C TYR A 121 21.77 -2.19 -27.75
N LYS A 122 22.33 -3.14 -28.49
CA LYS A 122 23.70 -3.05 -29.02
C LYS A 122 23.67 -2.54 -30.46
N GLY A 123 24.56 -1.59 -30.76
CA GLY A 123 24.67 -1.04 -32.12
C GLY A 123 23.59 0.00 -32.47
N ILE A 124 22.97 0.62 -31.48
CA ILE A 124 22.06 1.74 -31.70
C ILE A 124 22.89 2.94 -32.19
N GLU A 125 22.64 3.34 -33.44
CA GLU A 125 23.22 4.56 -34.00
C GLU A 125 22.38 5.75 -33.54
N VAL A 126 23.00 6.70 -32.86
CA VAL A 126 22.39 7.96 -32.44
C VAL A 126 23.10 9.11 -33.13
N GLU A 127 22.32 10.05 -33.65
CA GLU A 127 22.89 11.29 -34.17
C GLU A 127 23.55 12.07 -33.04
N LYS A 128 24.80 12.54 -33.30
CA LYS A 128 25.46 13.40 -32.35
C LYS A 128 24.78 14.76 -32.34
N ILE A 129 24.20 15.10 -31.21
CA ILE A 129 23.60 16.42 -31.02
C ILE A 129 24.75 17.42 -30.78
N ASP A 130 25.01 18.25 -31.77
CA ASP A 130 25.97 19.36 -31.64
C ASP A 130 25.21 20.56 -31.02
N HIS A 131 25.48 20.80 -29.78
CA HIS A 131 24.97 21.98 -29.06
C HIS A 131 25.83 23.21 -29.41
N THR A 132 25.50 23.85 -30.53
CA THR A 132 26.06 25.16 -30.83
C THR A 132 25.21 26.22 -30.14
N VAL A 133 25.80 26.95 -29.23
CA VAL A 133 25.15 28.10 -28.58
C VAL A 133 25.06 29.21 -29.61
N THR A 134 23.85 29.68 -29.89
CA THR A 134 23.60 30.81 -30.78
C THR A 134 23.50 32.10 -29.99
N ASP A 135 23.72 33.25 -30.68
CA ASP A 135 23.57 34.57 -30.06
C ASP A 135 22.14 34.76 -29.49
N GLU A 136 21.13 34.16 -30.15
CA GLU A 136 19.77 34.17 -29.67
C GLU A 136 19.59 33.43 -28.35
N ASP A 137 20.34 32.38 -28.10
CA ASP A 137 20.26 31.62 -26.83
C ASP A 137 20.92 32.44 -25.70
N VAL A 138 21.96 33.17 -26.01
CA VAL A 138 22.63 34.10 -25.06
C VAL A 138 21.65 35.22 -24.69
N ASP A 139 20.99 35.84 -25.70
CA ASP A 139 20.02 36.91 -25.46
C ASP A 139 18.84 36.44 -24.59
N LYS A 140 18.31 35.23 -24.84
CA LYS A 140 17.24 34.63 -24.01
C LYS A 140 17.70 34.44 -22.57
N ASP A 141 18.93 34.01 -22.34
CA ASP A 141 19.44 33.80 -20.98
C ASP A 141 19.67 35.14 -20.25
N ILE A 142 20.12 36.17 -20.99
CA ILE A 142 20.21 37.54 -20.47
C ILE A 142 18.81 38.05 -20.08
N GLU A 143 17.80 37.91 -20.94
CA GLU A 143 16.42 38.30 -20.64
C GLU A 143 15.87 37.57 -19.42
N ALA A 144 16.12 36.27 -19.33
CA ALA A 144 15.69 35.46 -18.16
C ALA A 144 16.35 35.96 -16.87
N THR A 145 17.62 36.30 -16.94
CA THR A 145 18.37 36.88 -15.83
C THR A 145 17.88 38.30 -15.44
N GLN A 146 17.55 39.13 -16.44
CA GLN A 146 16.95 40.45 -16.20
C GLN A 146 15.60 40.30 -15.47
N LYS A 147 14.71 39.43 -15.98
CA LYS A 147 13.40 39.15 -15.34
C LYS A 147 13.56 38.64 -13.90
N LYS A 148 14.52 37.75 -13.66
CA LYS A 148 14.78 37.22 -12.32
C LYS A 148 15.27 38.30 -11.32
N ASN A 149 16.02 39.31 -11.81
CA ASN A 149 16.55 40.39 -10.99
C ASN A 149 15.71 41.68 -11.06
N ALA A 150 14.59 41.64 -11.77
CA ALA A 150 13.67 42.78 -11.87
C ALA A 150 13.07 43.12 -10.50
N ARG A 151 12.96 44.42 -10.22
CA ARG A 151 12.27 44.91 -9.02
C ARG A 151 10.89 45.44 -9.40
N LEU A 152 9.89 45.04 -8.63
CA LEU A 152 8.56 45.64 -8.75
C LEU A 152 8.61 47.05 -8.23
N ILE A 153 8.19 48.00 -9.09
CA ILE A 153 8.09 49.44 -8.73
C ILE A 153 6.59 49.78 -8.78
N THR A 154 6.10 50.38 -7.73
CA THR A 154 4.71 50.86 -7.70
C THR A 154 4.56 52.06 -8.65
N VAL A 155 3.55 52.02 -9.50
CA VAL A 155 3.23 53.04 -10.47
C VAL A 155 1.78 53.49 -10.19
N ASP A 156 1.59 54.68 -9.64
CA ASP A 156 0.28 55.20 -9.26
C ASP A 156 -0.22 56.31 -10.17
N ASP A 157 0.60 56.78 -11.12
CA ASP A 157 0.43 57.99 -11.91
C ASP A 157 -0.01 57.76 -13.36
N ARG A 158 -0.21 56.49 -13.78
CA ARG A 158 -0.72 56.16 -15.11
C ARG A 158 -1.70 54.97 -15.09
N ALA A 159 -2.46 54.84 -16.16
CA ALA A 159 -3.31 53.66 -16.36
C ALA A 159 -2.48 52.39 -16.54
N ILE A 160 -3.07 51.22 -16.23
CA ILE A 160 -2.47 49.93 -16.34
C ILE A 160 -2.14 49.63 -17.80
N GLU A 161 -0.91 49.22 -18.07
CA GLU A 161 -0.44 48.81 -19.37
C GLU A 161 -0.13 47.29 -19.45
N ASN A 162 0.04 46.81 -20.69
CA ASN A 162 0.30 45.36 -20.90
C ASN A 162 1.68 45.01 -20.33
N GLY A 163 1.72 44.13 -19.33
CA GLY A 163 2.92 43.74 -18.59
C GLY A 163 2.96 44.18 -17.14
N ASP A 164 2.02 45.08 -16.71
CA ASP A 164 1.89 45.46 -15.32
C ASP A 164 1.21 44.37 -14.48
N ILE A 165 1.56 44.33 -13.21
CA ILE A 165 0.88 43.47 -12.22
C ILE A 165 -0.10 44.32 -11.44
N ALA A 166 -1.41 44.13 -11.65
CA ALA A 166 -2.46 44.80 -10.90
C ALA A 166 -2.78 44.02 -9.63
N VAL A 167 -2.79 44.75 -8.50
CA VAL A 167 -3.30 44.21 -7.21
C VAL A 167 -4.68 44.84 -7.02
N ILE A 168 -5.72 43.99 -6.99
CA ILE A 168 -7.13 44.35 -6.84
C ILE A 168 -7.57 44.03 -5.42
#